data_7aeb17bd31767d60ae056627e227de1e
#
_entry.id   7aeb17bd31767d60ae056627e227de1e
#
_cell.length_a   1.000
_cell.length_b   1.000
_cell.length_c   1.000
_cell.angle_alpha   90.00
_cell.angle_beta   90.00
_cell.angle_gamma   90.00
#
_symmetry.space_group_name_H-M   'P 1'
#
loop_
_entity.id
_entity.type
_entity.pdbx_description
1 polymer ?
#
loop_
_entity_poly.entity_id
_entity_poly.type
_entity_poly.pdbx_seq_one_letter_code
_entity_poly.pdbx_strand_id
1 'polypeptide(L)'
;MNPEEATKFTERCFNGEPASCSFACPFHLDMRTFLDKAANGKWSAAYKTFRSAVFFPEVVSRLCPRPCEKACQRPSIGDEPIAVGLIERACLKYVKTRKADSYAIPPKTQRVAIIGAGMAGLSCALHMALKKYDVTVFEKGDGWGGGLREHADFALFDEDIRLQFSAVKAAFNFGREISSLDELADYDAVYVATGSGGADFGLLSSWDPTLMTTSAPKIFLGGELSGVGLME
;
A
#
# COMPACT_ATOMS: atom_id res chain seq x y z
N MET A 1 -15.36 -12.42 13.36
CA MET A 1 -16.41 -12.48 12.32
C MET A 1 -16.29 -13.81 11.60
N ASN A 2 -17.34 -14.58 11.53
CA ASN A 2 -17.41 -15.78 10.70
C ASN A 2 -17.94 -15.43 9.28
N PRO A 3 -17.90 -16.35 8.28
CA PRO A 3 -18.33 -16.05 6.92
C PRO A 3 -19.79 -15.58 6.81
N GLU A 4 -20.69 -16.17 7.59
CA GLU A 4 -22.12 -15.83 7.58
C GLU A 4 -22.36 -14.42 8.15
N GLU A 5 -21.67 -14.08 9.23
CA GLU A 5 -21.70 -12.71 9.79
C GLU A 5 -21.16 -11.70 8.77
N ALA A 6 -20.06 -12.02 8.09
CA ALA A 6 -19.51 -11.14 7.05
C ALA A 6 -20.50 -10.93 5.90
N THR A 7 -21.18 -12.00 5.47
CA THR A 7 -22.25 -11.92 4.47
C THR A 7 -23.37 -10.98 4.92
N LYS A 8 -23.90 -11.19 6.13
CA LYS A 8 -24.95 -10.31 6.68
C LYS A 8 -24.54 -8.83 6.76
N PHE A 9 -23.28 -8.57 7.11
CA PHE A 9 -22.78 -7.19 7.13
C PHE A 9 -22.75 -6.56 5.73
N THR A 10 -22.35 -7.30 4.72
CA THR A 10 -22.24 -6.81 3.35
C THR A 10 -23.61 -6.63 2.68
N GLU A 11 -24.58 -7.49 2.96
CA GLU A 11 -25.96 -7.40 2.45
C GLU A 11 -26.67 -6.11 2.87
N ARG A 12 -26.22 -5.47 3.95
CA ARG A 12 -26.74 -4.18 4.40
C ARG A 12 -26.37 -3.01 3.45
N CYS A 13 -25.42 -3.21 2.52
CA CYS A 13 -24.99 -2.16 1.60
C CYS A 13 -26.13 -1.78 0.63
N PHE A 14 -26.44 -0.49 0.52
CA PHE A 14 -27.46 0.01 -0.42
C PHE A 14 -27.07 -0.10 -1.88
N ASN A 15 -25.78 -0.32 -2.16
CA ASN A 15 -25.24 -0.20 -3.52
C ASN A 15 -25.57 1.15 -4.19
N GLY A 16 -25.77 2.21 -3.37
CA GLY A 16 -26.13 3.53 -3.84
C GLY A 16 -25.08 4.17 -4.76
N GLU A 17 -25.52 5.02 -5.69
CA GLU A 17 -24.66 5.78 -6.59
C GLU A 17 -24.68 7.26 -6.18
N PRO A 18 -23.52 7.94 -6.11
CA PRO A 18 -22.16 7.39 -6.20
C PRO A 18 -21.75 6.61 -4.94
N ALA A 19 -20.75 5.73 -5.06
CA ALA A 19 -20.19 4.97 -3.93
C ALA A 19 -19.29 5.87 -3.08
N SER A 20 -19.85 6.64 -2.14
CA SER A 20 -19.11 7.57 -1.28
C SER A 20 -17.92 6.92 -0.57
N CYS A 21 -18.05 5.66 -0.16
CA CYS A 21 -16.99 4.90 0.47
C CYS A 21 -15.80 4.61 -0.47
N SER A 22 -16.05 4.36 -1.77
CA SER A 22 -14.97 4.22 -2.76
C SER A 22 -14.26 5.54 -3.01
N PHE A 23 -14.98 6.65 -3.04
CA PHE A 23 -14.40 7.99 -3.17
C PHE A 23 -13.55 8.38 -1.96
N ALA A 24 -14.00 8.03 -0.76
CA ALA A 24 -13.28 8.32 0.47
C ALA A 24 -12.06 7.40 0.68
N CYS A 25 -11.97 6.28 -0.04
CA CYS A 25 -10.86 5.36 0.08
C CYS A 25 -9.60 5.94 -0.59
N PRO A 26 -8.50 6.18 0.13
CA PRO A 26 -7.26 6.72 -0.46
C PRO A 26 -6.61 5.75 -1.46
N PHE A 27 -6.97 4.47 -1.40
CA PHE A 27 -6.51 3.44 -2.34
C PHE A 27 -7.48 3.25 -3.51
N HIS A 28 -8.57 3.99 -3.59
CA HIS A 28 -9.61 3.85 -4.61
C HIS A 28 -10.12 2.41 -4.77
N LEU A 29 -10.23 1.67 -3.65
CA LEU A 29 -10.78 0.33 -3.66
C LEU A 29 -12.22 0.37 -4.19
N ASP A 30 -12.50 -0.46 -5.20
CA ASP A 30 -13.87 -0.69 -5.64
C ASP A 30 -14.65 -1.44 -4.55
N MET A 31 -15.21 -0.65 -3.63
CA MET A 31 -15.93 -1.17 -2.46
C MET A 31 -17.13 -2.02 -2.83
N ARG A 32 -17.83 -1.69 -3.91
CA ARG A 32 -19.00 -2.48 -4.33
C ARG A 32 -18.60 -3.85 -4.77
N THR A 33 -17.65 -3.92 -5.71
CA THR A 33 -17.13 -5.19 -6.19
C THR A 33 -16.51 -6.01 -5.05
N PHE A 34 -15.82 -5.36 -4.11
CA PHE A 34 -15.24 -6.03 -2.94
C PHE A 34 -16.31 -6.60 -2.02
N LEU A 35 -17.31 -5.79 -1.64
CA LEU A 35 -18.38 -6.19 -0.74
C LEU A 35 -19.29 -7.25 -1.38
N ASP A 36 -19.65 -7.11 -2.67
CA ASP A 36 -20.44 -8.14 -3.40
C ASP A 36 -19.75 -9.50 -3.39
N LYS A 37 -18.45 -9.53 -3.68
CA LYS A 37 -17.69 -10.78 -3.65
C LYS A 37 -17.65 -11.39 -2.26
N ALA A 38 -17.48 -10.56 -1.22
CA ALA A 38 -17.49 -11.03 0.17
C ALA A 38 -18.87 -11.55 0.60
N ALA A 39 -19.96 -10.83 0.23
CA ALA A 39 -21.35 -11.23 0.47
C ALA A 39 -21.66 -12.60 -0.13
N ASN A 40 -21.14 -12.88 -1.31
CA ASN A 40 -21.32 -14.14 -2.01
C ASN A 40 -20.33 -15.23 -1.59
N GLY A 41 -19.55 -15.04 -0.50
CA GLY A 41 -18.55 -16.00 -0.03
C GLY A 41 -17.38 -16.22 -0.99
N LYS A 42 -17.21 -15.36 -2.01
CA LYS A 42 -16.16 -15.47 -3.03
C LYS A 42 -14.84 -14.87 -2.51
N TRP A 43 -14.36 -15.38 -1.37
CA TRP A 43 -13.21 -14.80 -0.63
C TRP A 43 -11.94 -14.63 -1.46
N SER A 44 -11.63 -15.57 -2.35
CA SER A 44 -10.47 -15.46 -3.23
C SER A 44 -10.60 -14.31 -4.23
N ALA A 45 -11.80 -14.06 -4.74
CA ALA A 45 -12.07 -12.96 -5.65
C ALA A 45 -12.11 -11.60 -4.90
N ALA A 46 -12.66 -11.57 -3.69
CA ALA A 46 -12.63 -10.41 -2.80
C ALA A 46 -11.18 -10.04 -2.44
N TYR A 47 -10.36 -11.02 -2.03
CA TYR A 47 -8.94 -10.82 -1.75
C TYR A 47 -8.19 -10.24 -2.94
N LYS A 48 -8.43 -10.76 -4.15
CA LYS A 48 -7.79 -10.23 -5.36
C LYS A 48 -8.15 -8.75 -5.57
N THR A 49 -9.42 -8.38 -5.40
CA THR A 49 -9.86 -6.98 -5.53
C THR A 49 -9.18 -6.08 -4.49
N PHE A 50 -9.16 -6.50 -3.22
CA PHE A 50 -8.53 -5.77 -2.13
C PHE A 50 -7.02 -5.62 -2.34
N ARG A 51 -6.31 -6.71 -2.57
CA ARG A 51 -4.86 -6.70 -2.79
C ARG A 51 -4.44 -5.83 -3.98
N SER A 52 -5.18 -5.88 -5.09
CA SER A 52 -4.85 -5.07 -6.28
C SER A 52 -4.94 -3.57 -6.02
N ALA A 53 -5.72 -3.14 -5.03
CA ALA A 53 -5.82 -1.73 -4.63
C ALA A 53 -4.73 -1.32 -3.63
N VAL A 54 -4.41 -2.19 -2.63
CA VAL A 54 -3.65 -1.76 -1.45
C VAL A 54 -2.22 -2.30 -1.35
N PHE A 55 -1.78 -3.19 -2.23
CA PHE A 55 -0.49 -3.90 -2.25
C PHE A 55 -0.19 -4.76 -1.01
N PHE A 56 -0.37 -4.23 0.21
CA PHE A 56 -0.08 -4.89 1.48
C PHE A 56 -1.36 -5.05 2.33
N PRO A 57 -2.20 -6.05 2.02
CA PRO A 57 -3.52 -6.21 2.65
C PRO A 57 -3.50 -6.40 4.16
N GLU A 58 -2.50 -7.10 4.72
CA GLU A 58 -2.38 -7.27 6.17
C GLU A 58 -2.13 -5.94 6.88
N VAL A 59 -1.26 -5.09 6.32
CA VAL A 59 -0.97 -3.77 6.86
C VAL A 59 -2.22 -2.89 6.81
N VAL A 60 -2.83 -2.77 5.64
CA VAL A 60 -3.98 -1.87 5.44
C VAL A 60 -5.18 -2.30 6.26
N SER A 61 -5.51 -3.60 6.33
CA SER A 61 -6.65 -4.09 7.11
C SER A 61 -6.56 -3.78 8.61
N ARG A 62 -5.35 -3.54 9.13
CA ARG A 62 -5.12 -3.23 10.55
C ARG A 62 -4.90 -1.76 10.83
N LEU A 63 -4.15 -1.06 9.98
CA LEU A 63 -3.68 0.30 10.26
C LEU A 63 -4.48 1.41 9.56
N CYS A 64 -5.31 1.08 8.55
CA CYS A 64 -6.11 2.08 7.85
C CYS A 64 -7.12 2.75 8.81
N PRO A 65 -7.19 4.11 8.85
CA PRO A 65 -8.15 4.85 9.68
C PRO A 65 -9.60 4.77 9.17
N ARG A 66 -9.85 4.03 8.08
CA ARG A 66 -11.16 3.69 7.51
C ARG A 66 -12.05 4.88 7.16
N PRO A 67 -11.57 5.81 6.35
CA PRO A 67 -12.40 6.94 5.93
C PRO A 67 -13.62 6.47 5.12
N CYS A 68 -13.58 5.29 4.50
CA CYS A 68 -14.71 4.66 3.84
C CYS A 68 -15.88 4.34 4.78
N GLU A 69 -15.61 3.92 6.01
CA GLU A 69 -16.66 3.68 7.03
C GLU A 69 -17.31 5.00 7.46
N LYS A 70 -16.51 6.06 7.65
CA LYS A 70 -17.01 7.40 7.97
C LYS A 70 -17.88 7.99 6.85
N ALA A 71 -17.56 7.67 5.58
CA ALA A 71 -18.32 8.12 4.42
C ALA A 71 -19.50 7.20 4.05
N CYS A 72 -19.79 6.17 4.86
CA CYS A 72 -20.90 5.26 4.60
C CYS A 72 -22.24 6.00 4.70
N GLN A 73 -23.16 5.72 3.78
CA GLN A 73 -24.48 6.36 3.76
C GLN A 73 -25.51 5.74 4.74
N ARG A 74 -25.21 4.59 5.33
CA ARG A 74 -26.11 3.91 6.30
C ARG A 74 -26.54 4.81 7.48
N PRO A 75 -25.67 5.63 8.07
CA PRO A 75 -26.06 6.54 9.15
C PRO A 75 -27.20 7.50 8.80
N SER A 76 -27.40 7.84 7.52
CA SER A 76 -28.50 8.73 7.11
C SER A 76 -29.90 8.14 7.33
N ILE A 77 -29.98 6.82 7.53
CA ILE A 77 -31.23 6.11 7.85
C ILE A 77 -31.25 5.56 9.27
N GLY A 78 -30.36 6.06 10.14
CA GLY A 78 -30.29 5.66 11.56
C GLY A 78 -29.64 4.27 11.79
N ASP A 79 -28.87 3.77 10.85
CA ASP A 79 -28.16 2.49 10.97
C ASP A 79 -26.62 2.68 11.05
N GLU A 80 -25.91 1.67 11.52
CA GLU A 80 -24.45 1.72 11.63
C GLU A 80 -23.76 1.59 10.25
N PRO A 81 -22.59 2.21 10.05
CA PRO A 81 -21.80 2.02 8.83
C PRO A 81 -21.48 0.55 8.58
N ILE A 82 -21.19 0.22 7.33
CA ILE A 82 -20.63 -1.09 7.00
C ILE A 82 -19.21 -1.16 7.57
N ALA A 83 -18.94 -2.16 8.41
CA ALA A 83 -17.64 -2.37 9.03
C ALA A 83 -16.64 -2.99 8.03
N VAL A 84 -16.16 -2.18 7.08
CA VAL A 84 -15.28 -2.61 5.98
C VAL A 84 -14.01 -3.26 6.51
N GLY A 85 -13.38 -2.67 7.52
CA GLY A 85 -12.16 -3.24 8.09
C GLY A 85 -12.35 -4.63 8.74
N LEU A 86 -13.56 -4.95 9.21
CA LEU A 86 -13.86 -6.33 9.66
C LEU A 86 -13.99 -7.29 8.48
N ILE A 87 -14.55 -6.82 7.37
CA ILE A 87 -14.69 -7.62 6.14
C ILE A 87 -13.33 -7.84 5.48
N GLU A 88 -12.45 -6.82 5.48
CA GLU A 88 -11.05 -6.96 5.02
C GLU A 88 -10.32 -8.06 5.80
N ARG A 89 -10.39 -8.05 7.13
CA ARG A 89 -9.80 -9.09 7.98
C ARG A 89 -10.45 -10.46 7.78
N ALA A 90 -11.76 -10.52 7.59
CA ALA A 90 -12.45 -11.77 7.25
C ALA A 90 -11.97 -12.30 5.90
N CYS A 91 -11.80 -11.43 4.91
CA CYS A 91 -11.26 -11.78 3.60
C CYS A 91 -9.86 -12.42 3.72
N LEU A 92 -8.96 -11.81 4.51
CA LEU A 92 -7.63 -12.35 4.77
C LEU A 92 -7.67 -13.71 5.50
N LYS A 93 -8.65 -13.90 6.38
CA LYS A 93 -8.81 -15.15 7.13
C LYS A 93 -9.36 -16.29 6.28
N TYR A 94 -10.31 -16.01 5.37
CA TYR A 94 -11.06 -17.05 4.65
C TYR A 94 -10.60 -17.27 3.21
N VAL A 95 -9.68 -16.44 2.69
CA VAL A 95 -9.06 -16.73 1.40
C VAL A 95 -8.29 -18.05 1.45
N LYS A 96 -8.59 -18.98 0.52
CA LYS A 96 -7.96 -20.31 0.49
C LYS A 96 -6.47 -20.25 0.21
N THR A 97 -6.06 -19.35 -0.68
CA THR A 97 -4.66 -19.21 -1.08
C THR A 97 -4.38 -17.75 -1.37
N ARG A 98 -3.46 -17.17 -0.64
CA ARG A 98 -2.93 -15.83 -0.91
C ARG A 98 -1.85 -15.94 -1.98
N LYS A 99 -1.94 -15.10 -3.01
CA LYS A 99 -0.96 -15.06 -4.10
C LYS A 99 -0.55 -13.63 -4.34
N ALA A 100 0.74 -13.40 -4.59
CA ALA A 100 1.24 -12.13 -5.10
C ALA A 100 0.76 -11.87 -6.53
N ASP A 101 0.77 -10.59 -6.94
CA ASP A 101 0.54 -10.23 -8.33
C ASP A 101 1.81 -10.43 -9.16
N SER A 102 1.60 -10.76 -10.43
CA SER A 102 2.65 -10.80 -11.43
C SER A 102 2.07 -10.42 -12.79
N TYR A 103 2.75 -9.53 -13.50
CA TYR A 103 2.33 -9.12 -14.83
C TYR A 103 3.22 -9.77 -15.89
N ALA A 104 2.58 -10.34 -16.90
CA ALA A 104 3.26 -10.94 -18.07
C ALA A 104 3.61 -9.85 -19.09
N ILE A 105 4.50 -8.93 -18.70
CA ILE A 105 5.00 -7.85 -19.56
C ILE A 105 6.52 -7.94 -19.69
N PRO A 106 7.12 -7.43 -20.79
CA PRO A 106 8.56 -7.43 -20.98
C PRO A 106 9.30 -6.65 -19.87
N PRO A 107 10.53 -7.09 -19.50
CA PRO A 107 11.39 -6.32 -18.61
C PRO A 107 11.73 -4.96 -19.21
N LYS A 108 11.86 -3.97 -18.34
CA LYS A 108 12.34 -2.64 -18.69
C LYS A 108 13.82 -2.51 -18.36
N THR A 109 14.50 -1.66 -19.08
CA THR A 109 15.94 -1.40 -18.89
C THR A 109 16.23 -0.30 -17.89
N GLN A 110 15.21 0.53 -17.59
CA GLN A 110 15.36 1.66 -16.66
C GLN A 110 15.57 1.16 -15.23
N ARG A 111 16.55 1.77 -14.57
CA ARG A 111 16.96 1.50 -13.20
C ARG A 111 16.33 2.50 -12.25
N VAL A 112 15.66 2.02 -11.21
CA VAL A 112 15.00 2.84 -10.19
C VAL A 112 15.64 2.58 -8.84
N ALA A 113 16.18 3.64 -8.21
CA ALA A 113 16.66 3.58 -6.84
C ALA A 113 15.55 4.06 -5.89
N ILE A 114 15.46 3.40 -4.73
CA ILE A 114 14.54 3.79 -3.65
C ILE A 114 15.34 3.90 -2.37
N ILE A 115 15.26 5.02 -1.69
CA ILE A 115 15.94 5.28 -0.42
C ILE A 115 14.93 5.14 0.71
N GLY A 116 15.09 4.10 1.52
CA GLY A 116 14.22 3.72 2.61
C GLY A 116 13.30 2.54 2.29
N ALA A 117 13.30 1.54 3.16
CA ALA A 117 12.44 0.35 3.09
C ALA A 117 11.26 0.40 4.07
N GLY A 118 10.75 1.60 4.38
CA GLY A 118 9.47 1.82 5.04
C GLY A 118 8.30 1.61 4.08
N MET A 119 7.06 1.80 4.53
CA MET A 119 5.86 1.53 3.72
C MET A 119 5.82 2.29 2.39
N ALA A 120 6.20 3.56 2.38
CA ALA A 120 6.23 4.35 1.14
C ALA A 120 7.23 3.79 0.14
N GLY A 121 8.46 3.48 0.60
CA GLY A 121 9.50 2.88 -0.24
C GLY A 121 9.11 1.48 -0.74
N LEU A 122 8.58 0.62 0.12
CA LEU A 122 8.12 -0.72 -0.25
C LEU A 122 6.96 -0.68 -1.26
N SER A 123 6.01 0.26 -1.09
CA SER A 123 4.89 0.41 -2.04
C SER A 123 5.40 0.85 -3.42
N CYS A 124 6.31 1.82 -3.46
CA CYS A 124 6.94 2.24 -4.70
C CYS A 124 7.75 1.09 -5.33
N ALA A 125 8.56 0.38 -4.53
CA ALA A 125 9.38 -0.75 -4.98
C ALA A 125 8.52 -1.85 -5.61
N LEU A 126 7.45 -2.27 -4.92
CA LEU A 126 6.56 -3.30 -5.43
C LEU A 126 5.85 -2.86 -6.71
N HIS A 127 5.36 -1.62 -6.76
CA HIS A 127 4.69 -1.09 -7.94
C HIS A 127 5.63 -1.05 -9.17
N MET A 128 6.86 -0.56 -8.98
CA MET A 128 7.85 -0.50 -10.06
C MET A 128 8.31 -1.90 -10.48
N ALA A 129 8.53 -2.81 -9.53
CA ALA A 129 8.90 -4.19 -9.81
C ALA A 129 7.80 -4.98 -10.54
N LEU A 130 6.52 -4.75 -10.21
CA LEU A 130 5.38 -5.29 -10.96
C LEU A 130 5.37 -4.80 -12.41
N LYS A 131 5.76 -3.54 -12.65
CA LYS A 131 5.93 -2.95 -13.99
C LYS A 131 7.23 -3.33 -14.68
N LYS A 132 8.03 -4.24 -14.06
CA LYS A 132 9.28 -4.82 -14.57
C LYS A 132 10.42 -3.82 -14.76
N TYR A 133 10.45 -2.73 -14.00
CA TYR A 133 11.64 -1.91 -13.85
C TYR A 133 12.72 -2.66 -13.06
N ASP A 134 13.98 -2.29 -13.26
CA ASP A 134 15.10 -2.76 -12.44
C ASP A 134 15.16 -1.92 -11.16
N VAL A 135 14.70 -2.51 -10.05
CA VAL A 135 14.48 -1.81 -8.76
C VAL A 135 15.55 -2.18 -7.77
N THR A 136 16.17 -1.17 -7.17
CA THR A 136 17.09 -1.32 -6.03
C THR A 136 16.62 -0.48 -4.87
N VAL A 137 16.42 -1.08 -3.71
CA VAL A 137 16.06 -0.43 -2.45
C VAL A 137 17.28 -0.36 -1.56
N PHE A 138 17.60 0.83 -1.07
CA PHE A 138 18.66 1.10 -0.10
C PHE A 138 18.03 1.41 1.25
N GLU A 139 18.43 0.67 2.27
CA GLU A 139 17.92 0.83 3.63
C GLU A 139 19.09 0.86 4.63
N LYS A 140 19.14 1.89 5.47
CA LYS A 140 20.20 2.04 6.48
C LYS A 140 20.10 1.01 7.59
N GLY A 141 18.89 0.53 7.89
CA GLY A 141 18.65 -0.52 8.85
C GLY A 141 18.98 -1.93 8.30
N ASP A 142 18.81 -2.91 9.14
CA ASP A 142 19.08 -4.33 8.85
C ASP A 142 17.92 -5.07 8.16
N GLY A 143 16.82 -4.37 7.86
CA GLY A 143 15.64 -4.97 7.22
C GLY A 143 14.58 -3.94 6.87
N TRP A 144 13.58 -4.41 6.17
CA TRP A 144 12.43 -3.59 5.76
C TRP A 144 11.40 -3.37 6.87
N GLY A 145 10.41 -2.52 6.59
CA GLY A 145 9.24 -2.24 7.43
C GLY A 145 9.28 -0.84 8.07
N GLY A 146 10.47 -0.24 8.24
CA GLY A 146 10.57 1.07 8.88
C GLY A 146 9.85 1.09 10.25
N GLY A 147 9.01 2.09 10.51
CA GLY A 147 8.23 2.21 11.75
C GLY A 147 7.27 1.05 12.05
N LEU A 148 6.88 0.25 11.04
CA LEU A 148 6.05 -0.94 11.28
C LEU A 148 6.75 -2.00 12.13
N ARG A 149 8.09 -2.00 12.19
CA ARG A 149 8.86 -2.98 12.97
C ARG A 149 8.56 -2.93 14.46
N GLU A 150 8.10 -1.80 14.96
CA GLU A 150 7.72 -1.59 16.37
C GLU A 150 6.27 -2.04 16.66
N HIS A 151 5.50 -2.37 15.63
CA HIS A 151 4.11 -2.76 15.81
C HIS A 151 3.98 -4.21 16.28
N ALA A 152 3.03 -4.48 17.17
CA ALA A 152 2.80 -5.82 17.72
C ALA A 152 2.50 -6.88 16.64
N ASP A 153 1.87 -6.49 15.53
CA ASP A 153 1.53 -7.36 14.41
C ASP A 153 2.65 -7.45 13.34
N PHE A 154 3.87 -6.97 13.63
CA PHE A 154 4.93 -6.90 12.61
C PHE A 154 5.22 -8.25 11.93
N ALA A 155 5.12 -9.36 12.65
CA ALA A 155 5.31 -10.69 12.06
C ALA A 155 4.34 -10.96 10.90
N LEU A 156 3.07 -10.53 11.03
CA LEU A 156 2.07 -10.65 9.96
C LEU A 156 2.37 -9.70 8.78
N PHE A 157 2.86 -8.50 9.09
CA PHE A 157 3.27 -7.53 8.06
C PHE A 157 4.48 -8.03 7.28
N ASP A 158 5.47 -8.61 7.96
CA ASP A 158 6.66 -9.21 7.34
C ASP A 158 6.29 -10.36 6.41
N GLU A 159 5.40 -11.25 6.84
CA GLU A 159 4.88 -12.34 5.98
C GLU A 159 4.18 -11.79 4.73
N ASP A 160 3.36 -10.75 4.87
CA ASP A 160 2.67 -10.13 3.73
C ASP A 160 3.66 -9.46 2.77
N ILE A 161 4.64 -8.72 3.29
CA ILE A 161 5.69 -8.09 2.49
C ILE A 161 6.45 -9.16 1.70
N ARG A 162 6.91 -10.24 2.35
CA ARG A 162 7.59 -11.36 1.70
C ARG A 162 6.73 -11.99 0.61
N LEU A 163 5.45 -12.21 0.90
CA LEU A 163 4.51 -12.76 -0.06
C LEU A 163 4.41 -11.85 -1.30
N GLN A 164 4.17 -10.55 -1.12
CA GLN A 164 3.98 -9.64 -2.25
C GLN A 164 5.22 -9.52 -3.13
N PHE A 165 6.41 -9.51 -2.53
CA PHE A 165 7.67 -9.49 -3.29
C PHE A 165 8.08 -10.84 -3.88
N SER A 166 7.47 -11.96 -3.48
CA SER A 166 7.83 -13.30 -3.98
C SER A 166 7.67 -13.51 -5.49
N ALA A 167 6.82 -12.71 -6.14
CA ALA A 167 6.52 -12.83 -7.57
C ALA A 167 7.21 -11.77 -8.46
N VAL A 168 8.05 -10.92 -7.87
CA VAL A 168 8.74 -9.83 -8.57
C VAL A 168 10.24 -9.83 -8.24
N LYS A 169 11.03 -9.13 -9.08
CA LYS A 169 12.44 -8.88 -8.83
C LYS A 169 12.62 -7.48 -8.27
N ALA A 170 13.21 -7.38 -7.08
CA ALA A 170 13.73 -6.15 -6.50
C ALA A 170 14.97 -6.49 -5.68
N ALA A 171 16.01 -5.69 -5.78
CA ALA A 171 17.21 -5.84 -4.96
C ALA A 171 17.06 -5.02 -3.69
N PHE A 172 17.44 -5.59 -2.54
CA PHE A 172 17.43 -4.91 -1.24
C PHE A 172 18.84 -4.85 -0.69
N ASN A 173 19.35 -3.65 -0.45
CA ASN A 173 20.66 -3.39 0.15
C ASN A 173 20.44 -2.87 1.58
N PHE A 174 20.37 -3.78 2.54
CA PHE A 174 20.25 -3.46 3.96
C PHE A 174 21.61 -3.05 4.56
N GLY A 175 21.60 -2.24 5.61
CA GLY A 175 22.81 -1.67 6.22
C GLY A 175 23.51 -0.64 5.32
N ARG A 176 22.84 -0.16 4.27
CA ARG A 176 23.39 0.80 3.31
C ARG A 176 22.66 2.13 3.41
N GLU A 177 23.28 3.07 4.07
CA GLU A 177 22.85 4.47 4.10
C GLU A 177 23.34 5.20 2.84
N ILE A 178 22.45 5.99 2.23
CA ILE A 178 22.79 6.92 1.15
C ILE A 178 22.99 8.28 1.76
N SER A 179 24.21 8.81 1.61
CA SER A 179 24.59 10.12 2.17
C SER A 179 24.51 11.26 1.16
N SER A 180 24.63 10.94 -0.13
CA SER A 180 24.49 11.90 -1.24
C SER A 180 23.72 11.28 -2.40
N LEU A 181 22.90 12.07 -3.07
CA LEU A 181 22.20 11.66 -4.29
C LEU A 181 23.15 11.39 -5.45
N ASP A 182 24.38 11.89 -5.42
CA ASP A 182 25.41 11.61 -6.41
C ASP A 182 25.78 10.13 -6.46
N GLU A 183 25.62 9.40 -5.34
CA GLU A 183 25.82 7.94 -5.27
C GLU A 183 24.85 7.16 -6.19
N LEU A 184 23.76 7.82 -6.59
CA LEU A 184 22.68 7.24 -7.39
C LEU A 184 22.60 7.86 -8.81
N ALA A 185 23.64 8.55 -9.26
CA ALA A 185 23.65 9.23 -10.56
C ALA A 185 23.39 8.29 -11.76
N ASP A 186 23.77 7.01 -11.63
CA ASP A 186 23.56 5.97 -12.65
C ASP A 186 22.13 5.45 -12.73
N TYR A 187 21.23 5.87 -11.84
CA TYR A 187 19.83 5.48 -11.88
C TYR A 187 19.01 6.44 -12.75
N ASP A 188 18.01 5.91 -13.43
CA ASP A 188 17.10 6.70 -14.28
C ASP A 188 16.07 7.48 -13.45
N ALA A 189 15.74 6.98 -12.26
CA ALA A 189 14.89 7.67 -11.29
C ALA A 189 15.27 7.29 -9.85
N VAL A 190 15.07 8.23 -8.92
CA VAL A 190 15.29 8.03 -7.49
C VAL A 190 14.02 8.42 -6.74
N TYR A 191 13.56 7.56 -5.85
CA TYR A 191 12.47 7.87 -4.94
C TYR A 191 12.98 7.92 -3.51
N VAL A 192 12.85 9.10 -2.88
CA VAL A 192 13.27 9.36 -1.50
C VAL A 192 12.10 9.13 -0.55
N ALA A 193 12.21 8.11 0.30
CA ALA A 193 11.17 7.66 1.24
C ALA A 193 11.78 7.34 2.61
N THR A 194 12.63 8.22 3.12
CA THR A 194 13.43 8.05 4.33
C THR A 194 12.63 8.13 5.65
N GLY A 195 11.34 8.44 5.56
CA GLY A 195 10.44 8.53 6.72
C GLY A 195 10.54 9.85 7.48
N SER A 196 9.74 9.97 8.54
CA SER A 196 9.70 11.19 9.36
C SER A 196 11.08 11.50 9.97
N GLY A 197 11.54 12.73 9.78
CA GLY A 197 12.88 13.17 10.27
C GLY A 197 14.06 12.53 9.53
N GLY A 198 13.82 11.79 8.45
CA GLY A 198 14.88 11.25 7.58
C GLY A 198 15.53 12.32 6.70
N ALA A 199 16.62 11.94 6.02
CA ALA A 199 17.32 12.86 5.11
C ALA A 199 16.43 13.18 3.90
N ASP A 200 16.18 14.48 3.67
CA ASP A 200 15.45 14.99 2.51
C ASP A 200 16.37 15.50 1.40
N PHE A 201 17.67 15.50 1.63
CA PHE A 201 18.71 16.01 0.72
C PHE A 201 18.46 17.46 0.24
N GLY A 202 17.77 18.27 1.06
CA GLY A 202 17.40 19.64 0.72
C GLY A 202 16.26 19.77 -0.30
N LEU A 203 15.55 18.70 -0.59
CA LEU A 203 14.54 18.65 -1.65
C LEU A 203 13.15 19.14 -1.22
N LEU A 204 12.83 19.14 0.08
CA LEU A 204 11.52 19.55 0.59
C LEU A 204 11.14 20.98 0.20
N SER A 205 12.11 21.87 0.11
CA SER A 205 11.87 23.28 -0.27
C SER A 205 11.36 23.47 -1.70
N SER A 206 11.55 22.46 -2.57
CA SER A 206 11.15 22.47 -3.99
C SER A 206 10.14 21.38 -4.34
N TRP A 207 9.61 20.72 -3.33
CA TRP A 207 8.70 19.58 -3.55
C TRP A 207 7.29 20.03 -3.95
N ASP A 208 6.77 19.41 -5.00
CA ASP A 208 5.37 19.55 -5.43
C ASP A 208 4.53 18.36 -4.89
N PRO A 209 3.60 18.60 -3.96
CA PRO A 209 2.79 17.53 -3.36
C PRO A 209 1.81 16.87 -4.34
N THR A 210 1.45 17.54 -5.43
CA THR A 210 0.52 17.02 -6.43
C THR A 210 1.20 16.04 -7.37
N LEU A 211 2.41 16.37 -7.79
CA LEU A 211 3.19 15.57 -8.74
C LEU A 211 4.24 14.69 -8.05
N MET A 212 4.45 14.86 -6.75
CA MET A 212 5.53 14.22 -5.96
C MET A 212 6.93 14.47 -6.55
N THR A 213 7.10 15.54 -7.33
CA THR A 213 8.35 15.91 -7.99
C THR A 213 9.11 16.92 -7.16
N THR A 214 10.40 17.04 -7.43
CA THR A 214 11.29 18.07 -6.87
C THR A 214 11.91 18.89 -7.99
N SER A 215 12.66 19.93 -7.64
CA SER A 215 13.44 20.71 -8.63
C SER A 215 14.58 19.89 -9.26
N ALA A 216 15.01 18.81 -8.61
CA ALA A 216 16.03 17.93 -9.16
C ALA A 216 15.40 16.95 -10.17
N PRO A 217 15.85 16.92 -11.43
CA PRO A 217 15.34 16.01 -12.44
C PRO A 217 15.46 14.55 -12.00
N LYS A 218 14.45 13.73 -12.30
CA LYS A 218 14.39 12.28 -11.99
C LYS A 218 14.29 11.96 -10.49
N ILE A 219 14.21 12.92 -9.59
CA ILE A 219 14.11 12.67 -8.15
C ILE A 219 12.72 13.02 -7.65
N PHE A 220 12.12 12.04 -6.99
CA PHE A 220 10.77 12.07 -6.44
C PHE A 220 10.86 11.89 -4.93
N LEU A 221 9.91 12.46 -4.20
CA LEU A 221 9.88 12.42 -2.75
C LEU A 221 8.47 12.09 -2.28
N GLY A 222 8.35 11.30 -1.21
CA GLY A 222 7.04 10.98 -0.67
C GLY A 222 7.07 10.21 0.64
N GLY A 223 5.88 9.82 1.11
CA GLY A 223 5.68 9.23 2.42
C GLY A 223 5.75 10.26 3.55
N GLU A 224 5.91 9.82 4.79
CA GLU A 224 5.94 10.70 5.97
C GLU A 224 7.03 11.78 5.94
N LEU A 225 8.10 11.59 5.15
CA LEU A 225 9.12 12.59 4.93
C LEU A 225 8.52 13.90 4.38
N SER A 226 7.51 13.79 3.53
CA SER A 226 6.84 14.93 2.89
C SER A 226 5.68 15.51 3.72
N GLY A 227 5.40 14.97 4.92
CA GLY A 227 4.25 15.33 5.72
C GLY A 227 2.90 14.85 5.18
N VAL A 228 2.92 14.01 4.14
CA VAL A 228 1.73 13.37 3.58
C VAL A 228 1.72 11.91 3.99
N GLY A 229 1.29 11.64 5.22
CA GLY A 229 1.02 10.29 5.71
C GLY A 229 -0.42 9.89 5.42
N LEU A 230 -0.65 8.69 4.89
CA LEU A 230 -2.01 8.15 4.69
C LEU A 230 -2.60 7.55 5.98
N MET A 231 -1.83 7.51 7.06
CA MET A 231 -2.15 6.74 8.27
C MET A 231 -2.15 7.58 9.55
N GLU A 232 -2.33 8.90 9.44
CA GLU A 232 -2.61 9.77 10.58
C GLU A 232 -4.11 9.98 10.83
#